data_ba997e3657369b94c75950106081509a
#
_entry.id   ba997e3657369b94c75950106081509a
#
_cell.length_a   1.000
_cell.length_b   1.000
_cell.length_c   1.000
_cell.angle_alpha   90.00
_cell.angle_beta   90.00
_cell.angle_gamma   90.00
#
_symmetry.space_group_name_H-M   'P 1'
#
loop_
_entity.id
_entity.type
_entity.pdbx_description
1 polymer ?
#
loop_
_entity_poly.entity_id
_entity_poly.type
_entity_poly.pdbx_seq_one_letter_code
_entity_poly.pdbx_strand_id
1 'polypeptide(L)'
;MNFLLDNMYKENDNEETLNEFYSNAKGIYTFLPKHYAFTQITYDVDKFRADEQRISVTSGYGYKILRTEKFKASNEISVGYLDSDLNQQVIYRNSLWFFFKIADKVDFTNKYLIEWGSGLDNYVRNESAFNYNFDSGMLLGIKNTYTEDPVDNNVLSVTIGKKW
;
A
#
# COMPACT_ATOMS: atom_id res chain seq x y z
N MET A 1 -7.43 -13.24 -13.96
CA MET A 1 -7.84 -12.61 -12.70
C MET A 1 -6.73 -12.88 -11.70
N ASN A 2 -6.21 -11.84 -11.05
CA ASN A 2 -5.13 -11.96 -10.07
C ASN A 2 -5.66 -11.46 -8.74
N PHE A 3 -5.32 -12.15 -7.65
CA PHE A 3 -5.58 -11.73 -6.29
C PHE A 3 -4.26 -11.39 -5.61
N LEU A 4 -4.24 -10.31 -4.86
CA LEU A 4 -3.12 -9.89 -4.02
C LEU A 4 -3.64 -9.80 -2.60
N LEU A 5 -2.93 -10.41 -1.66
CA LEU A 5 -3.14 -10.28 -0.23
C LEU A 5 -1.88 -9.65 0.36
N ASP A 6 -2.05 -8.61 1.11
CA ASP A 6 -0.98 -7.96 1.86
C ASP A 6 -1.43 -7.81 3.31
N ASN A 7 -0.65 -8.33 4.23
CA ASN A 7 -0.91 -8.26 5.66
C ASN A 7 0.35 -7.74 6.35
N MET A 8 0.18 -6.78 7.22
CA MET A 8 1.22 -6.26 8.09
C MET A 8 0.70 -6.31 9.52
N TYR A 9 1.45 -6.94 10.39
CA TYR A 9 1.20 -6.97 11.82
C TYR A 9 2.43 -6.43 12.54
N LYS A 10 2.21 -5.56 13.51
CA LYS A 10 3.27 -4.98 14.31
C LYS A 10 2.84 -4.94 15.77
N GLU A 11 3.58 -5.64 16.62
CA GLU A 11 3.43 -5.67 18.05
C GLU A 11 4.76 -5.31 18.71
N ASN A 12 4.72 -4.57 19.82
CA ASN A 12 5.90 -4.29 20.61
C ASN A 12 5.56 -4.42 22.10
N ASP A 13 6.38 -5.18 22.85
CA ASP A 13 6.15 -5.61 24.24
C ASP A 13 6.35 -4.52 25.33
N ASN A 14 6.66 -3.29 24.97
CA ASN A 14 6.85 -2.19 25.93
C ASN A 14 5.70 -1.18 25.88
N GLU A 15 5.17 -0.83 27.02
CA GLU A 15 3.92 -0.18 27.43
C GLU A 15 3.37 1.03 26.61
N GLU A 16 3.94 1.45 25.49
CA GLU A 16 3.44 2.56 24.67
C GLU A 16 3.56 2.32 23.16
N THR A 17 3.47 1.09 22.69
CA THR A 17 3.88 0.77 21.31
C THR A 17 2.76 0.24 20.44
N LEU A 18 2.66 0.91 19.31
CA LEU A 18 2.06 0.64 17.99
C LEU A 18 1.46 -0.79 17.84
N ASN A 19 0.19 -0.93 18.21
CA ASN A 19 -0.65 -2.02 17.72
C ASN A 19 -1.27 -1.58 16.40
N GLU A 20 -0.55 -1.78 15.31
CA GLU A 20 -1.03 -1.56 13.96
C GLU A 20 -1.31 -2.89 13.29
N PHE A 21 -2.49 -3.04 12.73
CA PHE A 21 -2.83 -4.16 11.87
C PHE A 21 -3.35 -3.62 10.53
N TYR A 22 -2.73 -4.06 9.45
CA TYR A 22 -3.14 -3.70 8.10
C TYR A 22 -3.38 -4.96 7.28
N SER A 23 -4.54 -5.06 6.65
CA SER A 23 -4.87 -6.14 5.71
C SER A 23 -5.49 -5.57 4.44
N ASN A 24 -5.05 -6.07 3.30
CA ASN A 24 -5.50 -5.63 2.00
C ASN A 24 -5.76 -6.82 1.08
N ALA A 25 -6.93 -6.85 0.47
CA ALA A 25 -7.29 -7.81 -0.57
C ALA A 25 -7.67 -7.06 -1.86
N LYS A 26 -7.02 -7.38 -2.97
CA LYS A 26 -7.23 -6.72 -4.26
C LYS A 26 -7.47 -7.73 -5.39
N GLY A 27 -8.61 -7.61 -6.05
CA GLY A 27 -8.92 -8.32 -7.29
C GLY A 27 -8.64 -7.44 -8.51
N ILE A 28 -7.91 -7.99 -9.50
CA ILE A 28 -7.52 -7.26 -10.72
C ILE A 28 -8.04 -7.98 -11.96
N TYR A 29 -8.69 -7.23 -12.84
CA TYR A 29 -9.13 -7.69 -14.16
C TYR A 29 -8.45 -6.84 -15.25
N THR A 30 -7.51 -7.46 -16.00
CA THR A 30 -6.81 -6.81 -17.12
C THR A 30 -7.59 -7.03 -18.41
N PHE A 31 -8.07 -5.98 -19.02
CA PHE A 31 -8.87 -6.02 -20.27
C PHE A 31 -8.07 -5.55 -21.49
N LEU A 32 -6.98 -4.82 -21.30
CA LEU A 32 -6.00 -4.48 -22.33
C LEU A 32 -4.57 -4.61 -21.75
N PRO A 33 -3.53 -4.72 -22.57
CA PRO A 33 -2.15 -4.94 -22.08
C PRO A 33 -1.66 -3.93 -21.01
N LYS A 34 -2.15 -2.68 -21.09
CA LYS A 34 -1.78 -1.59 -20.16
C LYS A 34 -2.92 -1.17 -19.23
N HIS A 35 -4.14 -1.67 -19.42
CA HIS A 35 -5.34 -1.18 -18.75
C HIS A 35 -5.99 -2.29 -17.92
N TYR A 36 -6.38 -1.97 -16.70
CA TYR A 36 -7.06 -2.91 -15.81
C TYR A 36 -8.07 -2.19 -14.93
N ALA A 37 -9.11 -2.90 -14.56
CA ALA A 37 -10.00 -2.54 -13.48
C ALA A 37 -9.62 -3.31 -12.23
N PHE A 38 -9.92 -2.76 -11.06
CA PHE A 38 -9.69 -3.44 -9.80
C PHE A 38 -10.78 -3.13 -8.78
N THR A 39 -10.92 -4.03 -7.83
CA THR A 39 -11.64 -3.80 -6.58
C THR A 39 -10.73 -4.19 -5.43
N GLN A 40 -10.72 -3.39 -4.38
CA GLN A 40 -9.84 -3.53 -3.23
C GLN A 40 -10.64 -3.35 -1.95
N ILE A 41 -10.38 -4.21 -0.99
CA ILE A 41 -10.86 -4.10 0.39
C ILE A 41 -9.63 -3.88 1.25
N THR A 42 -9.66 -2.86 2.09
CA THR A 42 -8.60 -2.56 3.05
C THR A 42 -9.20 -2.54 4.44
N TYR A 43 -8.58 -3.21 5.37
CA TYR A 43 -8.86 -3.14 6.80
C TYR A 43 -7.60 -2.67 7.52
N ASP A 44 -7.72 -1.63 8.30
CA ASP A 44 -6.61 -0.96 8.96
C ASP A 44 -7.02 -0.65 10.41
N VAL A 45 -6.20 -1.06 11.36
CA VAL A 45 -6.35 -0.77 12.78
C VAL A 45 -5.08 -0.10 13.25
N ASP A 46 -5.23 1.06 13.87
CA ASP A 46 -4.15 1.82 14.47
C ASP A 46 -4.67 2.49 15.74
N LYS A 47 -4.26 1.98 16.89
CA LYS A 47 -4.72 2.47 18.21
C LYS A 47 -4.28 3.89 18.57
N PHE A 48 -3.38 4.48 17.79
CA PHE A 48 -2.88 5.83 18.00
C PHE A 48 -3.58 6.87 17.13
N ARG A 49 -4.38 6.43 16.18
CA ARG A 49 -5.24 7.32 15.39
C ARG A 49 -6.53 7.65 16.13
N ALA A 50 -7.08 8.82 15.83
CA ALA A 50 -8.38 9.22 16.34
C ALA A 50 -9.50 8.27 15.87
N ASP A 51 -9.39 7.71 14.65
CA ASP A 51 -10.20 6.63 14.11
C ASP A 51 -9.43 5.29 14.20
N GLU A 52 -9.56 4.59 15.32
CA GLU A 52 -8.79 3.37 15.59
C GLU A 52 -8.98 2.29 14.52
N GLN A 53 -10.18 2.19 13.94
CA GLN A 53 -10.51 1.18 12.94
C GLN A 53 -11.03 1.81 11.64
N ARG A 54 -10.52 1.33 10.53
CA ARG A 54 -10.94 1.76 9.19
C ARG A 54 -11.14 0.55 8.29
N ILE A 55 -12.32 0.45 7.69
CA ILE A 55 -12.58 -0.47 6.59
C ILE A 55 -12.93 0.32 5.35
N SER A 56 -12.31 0.01 4.22
CA SER A 56 -12.66 0.66 2.97
C SER A 56 -12.82 -0.34 1.83
N VAL A 57 -13.78 -0.07 0.98
CA VAL A 57 -14.00 -0.79 -0.28
C VAL A 57 -13.89 0.21 -1.41
N THR A 58 -12.92 0.01 -2.30
CA THR A 58 -12.69 0.88 -3.46
C THR A 58 -12.71 0.08 -4.75
N SER A 59 -13.20 0.70 -5.81
CA SER A 59 -13.11 0.18 -7.18
C SER A 59 -12.54 1.24 -8.09
N GLY A 60 -11.76 0.83 -9.06
CA GLY A 60 -11.04 1.79 -9.87
C GLY A 60 -10.44 1.23 -11.14
N TYR A 61 -9.70 2.10 -11.77
CA TYR A 61 -9.00 1.88 -13.01
C TYR A 61 -7.50 2.08 -12.81
N GLY A 62 -6.72 1.19 -13.40
CA GLY A 62 -5.27 1.26 -13.39
C GLY A 62 -4.68 1.29 -14.81
N TYR A 63 -3.62 2.07 -14.93
CA TYR A 63 -2.84 2.21 -16.16
C TYR A 63 -1.36 1.92 -15.93
N LYS A 64 -0.81 0.96 -16.68
CA LYS A 64 0.61 0.61 -16.68
C LYS A 64 1.35 1.60 -17.60
N ILE A 65 1.96 2.64 -17.03
CA ILE A 65 2.63 3.73 -17.73
C ILE A 65 3.84 3.19 -18.48
N LEU A 66 4.68 2.44 -17.77
CA LEU A 66 5.90 1.84 -18.30
C LEU A 66 6.07 0.41 -17.78
N ARG A 67 6.57 -0.47 -18.63
CA ARG A 67 6.83 -1.86 -18.29
C ARG A 67 8.04 -2.39 -19.06
N THR A 68 9.22 -2.09 -18.55
CA THR A 68 10.49 -2.67 -18.98
C THR A 68 11.00 -3.64 -17.92
N GLU A 69 12.07 -4.38 -18.22
CA GLU A 69 12.72 -5.25 -17.22
C GLU A 69 13.31 -4.45 -16.05
N LYS A 70 13.86 -3.26 -16.34
CA LYS A 70 14.55 -2.43 -15.35
C LYS A 70 13.62 -1.43 -14.66
N PHE A 71 12.56 -0.98 -15.34
CA PHE A 71 11.67 0.04 -14.80
C PHE A 71 10.22 -0.31 -15.08
N LYS A 72 9.37 -0.23 -14.06
CA LYS A 72 7.93 -0.37 -14.18
C LYS A 72 7.26 0.77 -13.43
N ALA A 73 6.18 1.29 -13.98
CA ALA A 73 5.36 2.30 -13.34
C ALA A 73 3.89 2.08 -13.67
N SER A 74 3.04 2.31 -12.69
CA SER A 74 1.59 2.29 -12.86
C SER A 74 0.92 3.37 -12.03
N ASN A 75 -0.20 3.88 -12.53
CA ASN A 75 -1.07 4.78 -11.80
C ASN A 75 -2.45 4.14 -11.67
N GLU A 76 -3.08 4.35 -10.54
CA GLU A 76 -4.43 3.89 -10.23
C GLU A 76 -5.25 5.06 -9.71
N ILE A 77 -6.49 5.15 -10.19
CA ILE A 77 -7.52 6.04 -9.67
C ILE A 77 -8.71 5.21 -9.23
N SER A 78 -9.28 5.51 -8.09
CA SER A 78 -10.44 4.78 -7.57
C SER A 78 -11.37 5.68 -6.77
N VAL A 79 -12.59 5.21 -6.65
CA VAL A 79 -13.63 5.73 -5.78
C VAL A 79 -14.15 4.59 -4.92
N GLY A 80 -14.53 4.90 -3.71
CA GLY A 80 -15.07 3.90 -2.80
C GLY A 80 -15.72 4.48 -1.58
N TYR A 81 -15.93 3.63 -0.61
CA TYR A 81 -16.56 3.95 0.65
C TYR A 81 -15.61 3.57 1.79
N LEU A 82 -15.46 4.48 2.72
CA LEU A 82 -14.75 4.31 3.96
C LEU A 82 -15.76 4.30 5.11
N ASP A 83 -15.63 3.30 5.96
CA ASP A 83 -16.29 3.20 7.25
C ASP A 83 -15.22 3.19 8.33
N SER A 84 -15.28 4.15 9.24
CA SER A 84 -14.39 4.26 10.39
C SER A 84 -15.18 4.56 11.66
N ASP A 85 -14.56 4.41 12.81
CA ASP A 85 -15.20 4.70 14.11
C ASP A 85 -15.74 6.13 14.20
N LEU A 86 -15.18 7.06 13.45
CA LEU A 86 -15.58 8.46 13.47
C LEU A 86 -16.54 8.86 12.35
N ASN A 87 -16.35 8.29 11.15
CA ASN A 87 -17.03 8.77 9.94
C ASN A 87 -17.31 7.67 8.93
N GLN A 88 -18.41 7.85 8.21
CA GLN A 88 -18.74 7.08 7.02
C GLN A 88 -18.79 8.02 5.81
N GLN A 89 -18.00 7.73 4.77
CA GLN A 89 -17.88 8.66 3.65
C GLN A 89 -17.44 8.04 2.34
N VAL A 90 -17.72 8.75 1.25
CA VAL A 90 -17.15 8.46 -0.06
C VAL A 90 -15.73 8.99 -0.11
N ILE A 91 -14.81 8.14 -0.56
CA ILE A 91 -13.40 8.46 -0.73
C ILE A 91 -12.97 8.32 -2.18
N TYR A 92 -12.01 9.13 -2.55
CA TYR A 92 -11.29 9.07 -3.82
C TYR A 92 -9.83 8.77 -3.54
N ARG A 93 -9.19 7.91 -4.34
CA ARG A 93 -7.78 7.56 -4.21
C ARG A 93 -7.05 7.75 -5.53
N ASN A 94 -5.85 8.28 -5.44
CA ASN A 94 -4.85 8.15 -6.49
C ASN A 94 -3.62 7.44 -5.93
N SER A 95 -3.13 6.44 -6.65
CA SER A 95 -1.95 5.68 -6.26
C SER A 95 -0.98 5.60 -7.43
N LEU A 96 0.26 5.93 -7.17
CA LEU A 96 1.36 5.84 -8.10
C LEU A 96 2.38 4.82 -7.58
N TRP A 97 2.71 3.83 -8.39
CA TRP A 97 3.67 2.80 -8.05
C TRP A 97 4.83 2.77 -9.04
N PHE A 98 6.03 2.64 -8.49
CA PHE A 98 7.28 2.53 -9.23
C PHE A 98 8.06 1.30 -8.79
N PHE A 99 8.72 0.68 -9.74
CA PHE A 99 9.74 -0.34 -9.54
C PHE A 99 10.96 0.01 -10.36
N PHE A 100 12.12 -0.07 -9.77
CA PHE A 100 13.39 0.15 -10.44
C PHE A 100 14.40 -0.94 -10.06
N LYS A 101 14.89 -1.69 -11.07
CA LYS A 101 15.96 -2.67 -10.90
C LYS A 101 17.31 -1.94 -10.94
N ILE A 102 17.95 -1.78 -9.77
CA ILE A 102 19.23 -1.09 -9.62
C ILE A 102 20.38 -1.98 -10.10
N ALA A 103 20.36 -3.26 -9.68
CA ALA A 103 21.30 -4.29 -10.05
C ALA A 103 20.57 -5.63 -10.18
N ASP A 104 21.26 -6.71 -10.59
CA ASP A 104 20.59 -8.00 -10.82
C ASP A 104 19.88 -8.55 -9.58
N LYS A 105 20.40 -8.26 -8.41
CA LYS A 105 19.83 -8.72 -7.13
C LYS A 105 19.22 -7.61 -6.29
N VAL A 106 19.30 -6.35 -6.73
CA VAL A 106 18.83 -5.19 -5.98
C VAL A 106 17.73 -4.47 -6.74
N ASP A 107 16.60 -4.29 -6.11
CA ASP A 107 15.51 -3.47 -6.62
C ASP A 107 15.04 -2.43 -5.59
N PHE A 108 14.46 -1.37 -6.12
CA PHE A 108 13.79 -0.33 -5.37
C PHE A 108 12.32 -0.28 -5.79
N THR A 109 11.45 -0.18 -4.82
CA THR A 109 10.02 0.05 -5.04
C THR A 109 9.56 1.29 -4.28
N ASN A 110 8.65 2.04 -4.88
CA ASN A 110 7.97 3.13 -4.21
C ASN A 110 6.49 3.08 -4.56
N LYS A 111 5.65 3.30 -3.56
CA LYS A 111 4.21 3.45 -3.70
C LYS A 111 3.79 4.73 -3.00
N TYR A 112 3.19 5.62 -3.75
CA TYR A 112 2.63 6.87 -3.26
C TYR A 112 1.11 6.80 -3.40
N LEU A 113 0.39 7.09 -2.33
CA LEU A 113 -1.06 7.08 -2.27
C LEU A 113 -1.54 8.38 -1.67
N ILE A 114 -2.52 8.99 -2.31
CA ILE A 114 -3.30 10.10 -1.79
C ILE A 114 -4.76 9.64 -1.72
N GLU A 115 -5.40 9.89 -0.60
CA GLU A 115 -6.82 9.69 -0.40
C GLU A 115 -7.45 11.02 0.04
N TRP A 116 -8.63 11.32 -0.49
CA TRP A 116 -9.42 12.47 -0.10
C TRP A 116 -10.90 12.12 -0.10
N GLY A 117 -11.69 12.80 0.72
CA GLY A 117 -13.12 12.61 0.85
C GLY A 117 -13.82 13.85 1.41
N SER A 118 -15.13 13.83 1.44
CA SER A 118 -15.91 14.93 2.01
C SER A 118 -15.83 14.88 3.54
N GLY A 119 -14.99 15.70 4.17
CA GLY A 119 -14.90 15.82 5.63
C GLY A 119 -13.70 15.10 6.24
N LEU A 120 -12.77 14.62 5.42
CA LEU A 120 -11.43 14.15 5.84
C LEU A 120 -10.37 15.18 5.51
N ASP A 121 -9.39 15.28 6.39
CA ASP A 121 -8.06 15.75 6.00
C ASP A 121 -7.48 14.79 4.96
N ASN A 122 -6.67 15.31 4.05
CA ASN A 122 -6.04 14.47 3.03
C ASN A 122 -5.14 13.42 3.70
N TYR A 123 -5.38 12.16 3.39
CA TYR A 123 -4.51 11.08 3.80
C TYR A 123 -3.44 10.84 2.73
N VAL A 124 -2.18 10.92 3.12
CA VAL A 124 -1.04 10.63 2.25
C VAL A 124 -0.22 9.49 2.83
N ARG A 125 0.12 8.51 1.99
CA ARG A 125 1.00 7.41 2.37
C ARG A 125 2.08 7.21 1.31
N ASN A 126 3.32 7.17 1.75
CA ASN A 126 4.47 6.87 0.91
C ASN A 126 5.21 5.65 1.46
N GLU A 127 5.32 4.62 0.66
CA GLU A 127 6.09 3.41 0.99
C GLU A 127 7.27 3.29 0.04
N SER A 128 8.49 3.32 0.58
CA SER A 128 9.72 3.12 -0.17
C SER A 128 10.44 1.90 0.35
N ALA A 129 10.85 0.99 -0.52
CA ALA A 129 11.58 -0.20 -0.12
C ALA A 129 12.77 -0.48 -1.03
N PHE A 130 13.89 -0.86 -0.41
CA PHE A 130 15.04 -1.49 -1.07
C PHE A 130 15.02 -2.98 -0.77
N ASN A 131 15.11 -3.79 -1.80
CA ASN A 131 15.05 -5.23 -1.69
C ASN A 131 16.32 -5.87 -2.26
N TYR A 132 16.86 -6.84 -1.53
CA TYR A 132 17.91 -7.72 -2.00
C TYR A 132 17.34 -9.12 -2.25
N ASN A 133 17.50 -9.63 -3.47
CA ASN A 133 16.99 -10.92 -3.90
C ASN A 133 18.12 -11.95 -3.90
N PHE A 134 18.03 -12.95 -3.05
CA PHE A 134 18.98 -14.07 -3.00
C PHE A 134 18.69 -15.09 -4.11
N ASP A 135 19.72 -15.81 -4.54
CA ASP A 135 19.60 -16.91 -5.52
C ASP A 135 18.71 -18.06 -5.03
N SER A 136 18.59 -18.21 -3.72
CA SER A 136 17.68 -19.16 -3.06
C SER A 136 16.19 -18.84 -3.19
N GLY A 137 15.84 -17.70 -3.81
CA GLY A 137 14.47 -17.16 -3.86
C GLY A 137 14.06 -16.42 -2.59
N MET A 138 14.95 -16.27 -1.61
CA MET A 138 14.72 -15.41 -0.45
C MET A 138 14.83 -13.94 -0.83
N LEU A 139 14.13 -13.07 -0.09
CA LEU A 139 14.17 -11.63 -0.21
C LEU A 139 14.46 -11.03 1.18
N LEU A 140 15.38 -10.09 1.22
CA LEU A 140 15.59 -9.21 2.36
C LEU A 140 15.32 -7.78 1.92
N GLY A 141 14.46 -7.07 2.62
CA GLY A 141 14.09 -5.69 2.29
C GLY A 141 14.15 -4.77 3.50
N ILE A 142 14.47 -3.51 3.23
CA ILE A 142 14.29 -2.40 4.16
C ILE A 142 13.21 -1.51 3.57
N LYS A 143 12.14 -1.30 4.32
CA LYS A 143 10.98 -0.51 3.92
C LYS A 143 10.81 0.67 4.88
N ASN A 144 10.65 1.84 4.31
CA ASN A 144 10.19 3.04 5.00
C ASN A 144 8.74 3.31 4.60
N THR A 145 7.87 3.53 5.57
CA THR A 145 6.49 3.98 5.37
C THR A 145 6.31 5.32 6.07
N TYR A 146 5.99 6.34 5.32
CA TYR A 146 5.57 7.65 5.80
C TYR A 146 4.07 7.78 5.59
N THR A 147 3.37 8.22 6.63
CA THR A 147 1.92 8.48 6.61
C THR A 147 1.67 9.87 7.16
N GLU A 148 0.91 10.69 6.45
CA GLU A 148 0.37 11.97 6.88
C GLU A 148 -1.14 11.78 7.05
N ASP A 149 -1.58 11.74 8.30
CA ASP A 149 -2.97 11.61 8.71
C ASP A 149 -3.04 12.28 10.09
N PRO A 150 -3.70 13.39 10.26
CA PRO A 150 -3.49 14.55 11.16
C PRO A 150 -2.20 14.56 12.03
N VAL A 151 -1.54 13.42 12.15
CA VAL A 151 -0.22 13.30 12.82
C VAL A 151 0.73 12.54 11.90
N ASP A 152 1.88 13.12 11.62
CA ASP A 152 2.93 12.50 10.81
C ASP A 152 3.48 11.26 11.51
N ASN A 153 3.46 10.15 10.79
CA ASN A 153 4.06 8.89 11.26
C ASN A 153 5.10 8.39 10.26
N ASN A 154 6.26 7.99 10.75
CA ASN A 154 7.34 7.46 9.95
C ASN A 154 7.85 6.13 10.52
N VAL A 155 7.69 5.05 9.78
CA VAL A 155 8.00 3.69 10.22
C VAL A 155 9.06 3.07 9.33
N LEU A 156 10.17 2.64 9.93
CA LEU A 156 11.19 1.83 9.29
C LEU A 156 10.99 0.36 9.66
N SER A 157 10.89 -0.51 8.66
CA SER A 157 10.69 -1.95 8.85
C SER A 157 11.67 -2.78 8.03
N VAL A 158 11.98 -3.99 8.52
CA VAL A 158 12.76 -4.99 7.80
C VAL A 158 11.82 -6.09 7.34
N THR A 159 11.90 -6.44 6.06
CA THR A 159 11.08 -7.51 5.48
C THR A 159 11.95 -8.68 5.10
N ILE A 160 11.57 -9.88 5.54
CA ILE A 160 12.14 -11.14 5.08
C ILE A 160 11.03 -11.91 4.39
N GLY A 161 11.25 -12.30 3.15
CA GLY A 161 10.27 -13.00 2.34
C GLY A 161 10.86 -14.07 1.44
N LYS A 162 9.99 -14.84 0.81
CA LYS A 162 10.37 -15.81 -0.22
C LYS A 162 9.54 -15.55 -1.47
N LYS A 163 10.21 -15.43 -2.61
CA LYS A 163 9.52 -15.42 -3.92
C LYS A 163 9.17 -16.86 -4.29
N TRP A 164 7.92 -17.09 -4.61
CA TRP A 164 7.38 -18.34 -5.15
C TRP A 164 7.32 -18.28 -6.67
#